data_ec30511c4dac7e2a57f4dcbb6b7246f5
#
_entry.id   ec30511c4dac7e2a57f4dcbb6b7246f5
#
_cell.length_a   1.000
_cell.length_b   1.000
_cell.length_c   1.000
_cell.angle_alpha   90.00
_cell.angle_beta   90.00
_cell.angle_gamma   90.00
#
_symmetry.space_group_name_H-M   'P 1'
#
loop_
_entity.id
_entity.type
_entity.pdbx_description
1 polymer ?
#
loop_
_entity_poly.entity_id
_entity_poly.type
_entity_poly.pdbx_seq_one_letter_code
_entity_poly.pdbx_strand_id
1 'polypeptide(L)'
;NDGLRNQSVLYRQKGLDAPMEVFLDPNTLSEDGTVALSNVSFSQDDRYMAYSVAASGSDWVEIRVMDTETGAALSDTIRWVKFSGATWSGEGFYYSGYDEPTREEMLSAQNRFQKIFYHKLGTDQSADRMVYEDKDHPLRYLSAEVSKDNRQLFVFATEGTSGNEVLCKDLTKPGARFEVLFPGFANDYAMVFGKDDKAIFYT
;
A
#
# COMPACT_ATOMS: atom_id res chain seq x y z
N ASN A 1 11.55 18.93 8.24
CA ASN A 1 12.97 18.61 8.47
C ASN A 1 13.69 19.94 8.81
N ASP A 2 14.39 19.96 9.92
CA ASP A 2 15.15 21.13 10.41
C ASP A 2 16.58 21.21 9.81
N GLY A 3 16.89 20.31 8.86
CA GLY A 3 18.20 20.23 8.22
C GLY A 3 19.29 19.52 9.06
N LEU A 4 18.96 19.08 10.27
CA LEU A 4 19.89 18.39 11.18
C LEU A 4 19.59 16.90 11.32
N ARG A 5 18.41 16.46 10.88
CA ARG A 5 17.96 15.07 10.95
C ARG A 5 18.01 14.42 9.58
N ASN A 6 18.36 13.14 9.54
CA ASN A 6 18.43 12.36 8.31
C ASN A 6 17.05 12.20 7.65
N GLN A 7 16.01 12.03 8.47
CA GLN A 7 14.64 11.76 8.01
C GLN A 7 13.68 12.88 8.41
N SER A 8 12.66 13.12 7.59
CA SER A 8 11.56 14.04 7.91
C SER A 8 10.67 13.44 9.00
N VAL A 9 10.33 14.28 9.99
CA VAL A 9 9.46 13.91 11.11
C VAL A 9 8.02 14.22 10.75
N LEU A 10 7.11 13.31 11.06
CA LEU A 10 5.67 13.51 10.92
C LEU A 10 5.13 14.15 12.21
N TYR A 11 4.43 15.26 12.07
CA TYR A 11 3.79 15.99 13.17
C TYR A 11 2.28 15.90 13.05
N ARG A 12 1.59 15.95 14.18
CA ARG A 12 0.15 16.15 14.26
C ARG A 12 -0.19 17.41 15.03
N GLN A 13 -1.35 17.99 14.74
CA GLN A 13 -1.87 19.17 15.42
C GLN A 13 -3.38 19.01 15.61
N LYS A 14 -3.87 19.28 16.81
CA LYS A 14 -5.30 19.20 17.13
C LYS A 14 -5.96 20.58 16.90
N GLY A 15 -6.59 20.74 15.74
CA GLY A 15 -7.10 22.04 15.29
C GLY A 15 -5.99 23.00 14.87
N LEU A 16 -6.32 24.23 14.60
CA LEU A 16 -5.37 25.24 14.05
C LEU A 16 -4.50 25.92 15.12
N ASP A 17 -4.97 25.98 16.36
CA ASP A 17 -4.35 26.78 17.42
C ASP A 17 -3.56 25.94 18.45
N ALA A 18 -3.67 24.59 18.40
CA ALA A 18 -2.91 23.73 19.29
C ALA A 18 -1.42 23.65 18.87
N PRO A 19 -0.50 23.37 19.79
CA PRO A 19 0.89 23.12 19.41
C PRO A 19 1.01 21.86 18.56
N MET A 20 1.97 21.86 17.63
CA MET A 20 2.35 20.64 16.88
C MET A 20 3.06 19.68 17.82
N GLU A 21 2.68 18.41 17.75
CA GLU A 21 3.29 17.30 18.47
C GLU A 21 3.93 16.34 17.47
N VAL A 22 5.07 15.74 17.85
CA VAL A 22 5.67 14.67 17.05
C VAL A 22 4.70 13.48 17.04
N PHE A 23 4.34 13.05 15.82
CA PHE A 23 3.45 11.91 15.62
C PHE A 23 4.22 10.64 15.29
N LEU A 24 5.17 10.72 14.35
CA LEU A 24 6.11 9.66 14.02
C LEU A 24 7.46 10.28 13.67
N ASP A 25 8.51 9.86 14.36
CA ASP A 25 9.89 10.24 14.06
C ASP A 25 10.65 9.04 13.48
N PRO A 26 10.84 8.97 12.13
CA PRO A 26 11.57 7.86 11.51
C PRO A 26 13.02 7.75 11.97
N ASN A 27 13.62 8.83 12.48
CA ASN A 27 14.99 8.81 13.00
C ASN A 27 15.13 7.93 14.26
N THR A 28 14.03 7.56 14.90
CA THR A 28 14.01 6.66 16.06
C THR A 28 13.77 5.20 15.71
N LEU A 29 13.52 4.89 14.43
CA LEU A 29 13.20 3.52 13.98
C LEU A 29 14.44 2.66 13.75
N SER A 30 15.64 3.26 13.70
CA SER A 30 16.92 2.58 13.64
C SER A 30 17.99 3.37 14.39
N GLU A 31 18.99 2.68 14.93
CA GLU A 31 20.10 3.33 15.66
C GLU A 31 20.97 4.21 14.74
N ASP A 32 21.11 3.82 13.48
CA ASP A 32 21.93 4.50 12.47
C ASP A 32 21.17 5.57 11.66
N GLY A 33 19.83 5.71 11.87
CA GLY A 33 18.99 6.66 11.16
C GLY A 33 18.82 6.37 9.66
N THR A 34 19.11 5.15 9.21
CA THR A 34 19.01 4.75 7.79
C THR A 34 17.62 4.31 7.37
N VAL A 35 16.69 4.14 8.31
CA VAL A 35 15.30 3.79 8.02
C VAL A 35 14.53 5.04 7.58
N ALA A 36 14.04 5.01 6.36
CA ALA A 36 13.24 6.07 5.76
C ALA A 36 11.76 5.71 5.70
N LEU A 37 10.90 6.71 5.92
CA LEU A 37 9.46 6.61 5.69
C LEU A 37 9.18 6.81 4.20
N SER A 38 8.50 5.86 3.54
CA SER A 38 8.23 5.91 2.11
C SER A 38 6.77 6.12 1.75
N ASN A 39 5.85 5.66 2.57
CA ASN A 39 4.41 5.79 2.34
C ASN A 39 3.65 5.90 3.67
N VAL A 40 2.54 6.62 3.67
CA VAL A 40 1.62 6.75 4.81
C VAL A 40 0.20 6.72 4.29
N SER A 41 -0.67 5.93 4.91
CA SER A 41 -2.10 5.91 4.64
C SER A 41 -2.90 5.72 5.92
N PHE A 42 -4.08 6.32 5.97
CA PHE A 42 -4.97 6.25 7.13
C PHE A 42 -6.18 5.36 6.83
N SER A 43 -6.65 4.62 7.84
CA SER A 43 -7.93 3.91 7.76
C SER A 43 -9.06 4.91 7.55
N GLN A 44 -10.19 4.43 7.03
CA GLN A 44 -11.32 5.33 6.69
C GLN A 44 -11.94 6.04 7.90
N ASP A 45 -11.76 5.50 9.09
CA ASP A 45 -12.18 6.07 10.37
C ASP A 45 -11.04 6.86 11.05
N ASP A 46 -9.92 7.04 10.36
CA ASP A 46 -8.70 7.71 10.82
C ASP A 46 -8.06 7.09 12.09
N ARG A 47 -8.55 5.92 12.54
CA ARG A 47 -8.08 5.28 13.76
C ARG A 47 -6.70 4.65 13.61
N TYR A 48 -6.38 4.13 12.45
CA TYR A 48 -5.11 3.47 12.20
C TYR A 48 -4.34 4.17 11.09
N MET A 49 -3.04 4.21 11.25
CA MET A 49 -2.11 4.63 10.21
C MET A 49 -1.22 3.46 9.81
N ALA A 50 -1.26 3.07 8.54
CA ALA A 50 -0.24 2.21 7.96
C ALA A 50 0.88 3.08 7.39
N TYR A 51 2.11 2.70 7.67
CA TYR A 51 3.29 3.39 7.17
C TYR A 51 4.34 2.39 6.68
N SER A 52 4.95 2.71 5.55
CA SER A 52 5.98 1.88 4.94
C SER A 52 7.36 2.42 5.28
N VAL A 53 8.24 1.55 5.70
CA VAL A 53 9.63 1.88 6.01
C VAL A 53 10.59 1.10 5.12
N ALA A 54 11.60 1.79 4.60
CA ALA A 54 12.70 1.20 3.85
C ALA A 54 13.99 1.31 4.66
N ALA A 55 14.76 0.24 4.73
CA ALA A 55 16.05 0.23 5.40
C ALA A 55 17.17 0.46 4.39
N SER A 56 18.12 1.34 4.73
CA SER A 56 19.40 1.52 4.00
C SER A 56 19.26 1.73 2.49
N GLY A 57 18.21 2.43 2.04
CA GLY A 57 17.97 2.72 0.62
C GLY A 57 17.49 1.51 -0.20
N SER A 58 17.01 0.46 0.46
CA SER A 58 16.39 -0.69 -0.20
C SER A 58 15.08 -0.29 -0.88
N ASP A 59 14.78 -0.90 -2.05
CA ASP A 59 13.45 -0.86 -2.65
C ASP A 59 12.43 -1.74 -1.92
N TRP A 60 12.88 -2.68 -1.11
CA TRP A 60 12.02 -3.46 -0.24
C TRP A 60 11.58 -2.62 0.94
N VAL A 61 10.29 -2.62 1.20
CA VAL A 61 9.69 -1.92 2.33
C VAL A 61 8.96 -2.90 3.25
N GLU A 62 8.86 -2.52 4.51
CA GLU A 62 7.94 -3.11 5.49
C GLU A 62 6.76 -2.17 5.70
N ILE A 63 5.53 -2.69 5.64
CA ILE A 63 4.36 -1.94 6.09
C ILE A 63 4.15 -2.26 7.57
N ARG A 64 4.03 -1.22 8.38
CA ARG A 64 3.73 -1.28 9.81
C ARG A 64 2.47 -0.48 10.10
N VAL A 65 1.80 -0.80 11.20
CA VAL A 65 0.56 -0.14 11.60
C VAL A 65 0.69 0.45 12.99
N MET A 66 0.08 1.62 13.19
CA MET A 66 -0.03 2.24 14.51
C MET A 66 -1.44 2.77 14.75
N ASP A 67 -1.86 2.80 15.99
CA ASP A 67 -3.08 3.47 16.45
C ASP A 67 -2.81 4.99 16.51
N THR A 68 -3.64 5.77 15.85
CA THR A 68 -3.42 7.22 15.69
C THR A 68 -3.73 8.01 16.97
N GLU A 69 -4.59 7.48 17.83
CA GLU A 69 -4.97 8.14 19.07
C GLU A 69 -3.88 7.98 20.13
N THR A 70 -3.42 6.76 20.33
CA THR A 70 -2.45 6.42 21.37
C THR A 70 -0.98 6.53 20.91
N GLY A 71 -0.72 6.49 19.61
CA GLY A 71 0.62 6.40 19.03
C GLY A 71 1.27 5.01 19.21
N ALA A 72 0.53 4.02 19.68
CA ALA A 72 1.04 2.68 19.90
C ALA A 72 1.19 1.92 18.57
N ALA A 73 2.34 1.30 18.36
CA ALA A 73 2.54 0.37 17.25
C ALA A 73 1.72 -0.91 17.47
N LEU A 74 1.06 -1.39 16.41
CA LEU A 74 0.43 -2.70 16.37
C LEU A 74 1.49 -3.78 16.06
N SER A 75 1.11 -5.04 16.22
CA SER A 75 1.98 -6.18 15.86
C SER A 75 2.07 -6.42 14.35
N ASP A 76 1.20 -5.80 13.58
CA ASP A 76 1.08 -5.97 12.15
C ASP A 76 2.34 -5.48 11.43
N THR A 77 3.03 -6.39 10.76
CA THR A 77 4.25 -6.12 10.00
C THR A 77 4.22 -6.94 8.72
N ILE A 78 4.16 -6.24 7.58
CA ILE A 78 4.08 -6.85 6.26
C ILE A 78 5.40 -6.66 5.54
N ARG A 79 6.00 -7.76 5.12
CA ARG A 79 7.30 -7.82 4.43
C ARG A 79 7.12 -8.17 2.95
N TRP A 80 8.20 -8.14 2.22
CA TRP A 80 8.28 -8.48 0.79
C TRP A 80 7.39 -7.60 -0.08
N VAL A 81 7.33 -6.33 0.29
CA VAL A 81 6.58 -5.28 -0.40
C VAL A 81 7.54 -4.42 -1.22
N LYS A 82 7.16 -4.12 -2.46
CA LYS A 82 7.83 -3.14 -3.33
C LYS A 82 6.78 -2.32 -4.08
N PHE A 83 7.05 -1.03 -4.22
CA PHE A 83 6.21 -0.08 -4.99
C PHE A 83 4.74 -0.10 -4.57
N SER A 84 4.50 -0.29 -3.28
CA SER A 84 3.15 -0.36 -2.71
C SER A 84 3.11 0.25 -1.33
N GLY A 85 1.92 0.73 -0.97
CA GLY A 85 1.51 1.08 0.38
C GLY A 85 0.27 0.26 0.76
N ALA A 86 -0.40 0.67 1.82
CA ALA A 86 -1.65 0.06 2.27
C ALA A 86 -2.85 0.82 1.70
N THR A 87 -3.75 0.09 1.04
CA THR A 87 -5.06 0.59 0.59
C THR A 87 -6.15 0.05 1.50
N TRP A 88 -6.63 0.88 2.40
CA TRP A 88 -7.56 0.50 3.46
C TRP A 88 -8.93 0.08 2.94
N SER A 89 -9.46 -1.00 3.52
CA SER A 89 -10.79 -1.52 3.21
C SER A 89 -11.32 -2.39 4.36
N GLY A 90 -12.45 -1.99 4.95
CA GLY A 90 -13.06 -2.74 6.06
C GLY A 90 -12.11 -2.89 7.25
N GLU A 91 -11.88 -4.12 7.71
CA GLU A 91 -11.07 -4.43 8.89
C GLU A 91 -9.55 -4.58 8.57
N GLY A 92 -9.09 -4.12 7.41
CA GLY A 92 -7.71 -4.28 6.99
C GLY A 92 -7.36 -3.46 5.75
N PHE A 93 -6.40 -3.93 4.99
CA PHE A 93 -5.95 -3.23 3.79
C PHE A 93 -5.44 -4.17 2.70
N TYR A 94 -5.50 -3.71 1.46
CA TYR A 94 -4.83 -4.34 0.33
C TYR A 94 -3.41 -3.80 0.20
N TYR A 95 -2.50 -4.65 -0.25
CA TYR A 95 -1.13 -4.27 -0.60
C TYR A 95 -0.62 -5.12 -1.75
N SER A 96 0.38 -4.61 -2.47
CA SER A 96 1.08 -5.37 -3.49
C SER A 96 2.39 -5.90 -2.92
N GLY A 97 2.61 -7.19 -3.09
CA GLY A 97 3.78 -7.86 -2.53
C GLY A 97 4.24 -9.01 -3.39
N TYR A 98 5.27 -9.65 -2.95
CA TYR A 98 5.87 -10.84 -3.55
C TYR A 98 5.87 -11.98 -2.54
N ASP A 99 6.01 -13.21 -3.00
CA ASP A 99 6.35 -14.32 -2.14
C ASP A 99 7.73 -14.05 -1.50
N GLU A 100 7.99 -14.64 -0.35
CA GLU A 100 9.30 -14.52 0.29
C GLU A 100 10.40 -14.94 -0.67
N PRO A 101 11.30 -14.01 -1.07
CA PRO A 101 12.31 -14.32 -2.06
C PRO A 101 13.40 -15.22 -1.47
N THR A 102 13.91 -16.11 -2.29
CA THR A 102 15.15 -16.82 -1.97
C THR A 102 16.33 -15.85 -1.91
N ARG A 103 17.44 -16.28 -1.31
CA ARG A 103 18.65 -15.44 -1.24
C ARG A 103 19.16 -15.01 -2.62
N GLU A 104 19.00 -15.84 -3.62
CA GLU A 104 19.40 -15.55 -5.00
C GLU A 104 18.47 -14.51 -5.63
N GLU A 105 17.16 -14.63 -5.42
CA GLU A 105 16.16 -13.68 -5.90
C GLU A 105 16.27 -12.32 -5.23
N MET A 106 16.66 -12.26 -3.95
CA MET A 106 16.94 -10.98 -3.26
C MET A 106 18.08 -10.19 -3.90
N LEU A 107 19.04 -10.87 -4.50
CA LEU A 107 20.18 -10.28 -5.22
C LEU A 107 19.88 -10.05 -6.71
N SER A 108 18.76 -10.55 -7.21
CA SER A 108 18.33 -10.37 -8.59
C SER A 108 17.79 -8.95 -8.79
N ALA A 109 18.16 -8.34 -9.91
CA ALA A 109 17.64 -7.03 -10.32
C ALA A 109 16.16 -7.06 -10.73
N GLN A 110 15.57 -8.26 -10.93
CA GLN A 110 14.23 -8.42 -11.47
C GLN A 110 13.34 -9.25 -10.53
N ASN A 111 12.32 -8.60 -9.98
CA ASN A 111 11.25 -9.27 -9.26
C ASN A 111 10.15 -9.71 -10.23
N ARG A 112 9.51 -10.84 -9.96
CA ARG A 112 8.47 -11.44 -10.81
C ARG A 112 7.25 -11.82 -9.99
N PHE A 113 6.08 -11.84 -10.65
CA PHE A 113 4.82 -12.28 -10.07
C PHE A 113 4.40 -11.47 -8.84
N GLN A 114 4.38 -10.14 -8.98
CA GLN A 114 3.76 -9.31 -7.97
C GLN A 114 2.28 -9.67 -7.83
N LYS A 115 1.78 -9.69 -6.60
CA LYS A 115 0.43 -10.11 -6.26
C LYS A 115 -0.25 -9.04 -5.43
N ILE A 116 -1.58 -8.99 -5.47
CA ILE A 116 -2.37 -8.22 -4.51
C ILE A 116 -2.82 -9.15 -3.39
N PHE A 117 -2.51 -8.76 -2.16
CA PHE A 117 -2.95 -9.43 -0.94
C PHE A 117 -3.91 -8.55 -0.16
N TYR A 118 -4.71 -9.19 0.69
CA TYR A 118 -5.51 -8.53 1.71
C TYR A 118 -5.05 -8.99 3.08
N HIS A 119 -4.60 -8.03 3.88
CA HIS A 119 -4.22 -8.21 5.27
C HIS A 119 -5.35 -7.76 6.18
N LYS A 120 -5.74 -8.62 7.14
CA LYS A 120 -6.67 -8.26 8.20
C LYS A 120 -5.87 -7.84 9.42
N LEU A 121 -6.19 -6.68 10.00
CA LEU A 121 -5.51 -6.19 11.20
C LEU A 121 -5.54 -7.21 12.35
N GLY A 122 -4.42 -7.31 13.06
CA GLY A 122 -4.23 -8.20 14.19
C GLY A 122 -4.00 -9.66 13.81
N THR A 123 -3.75 -9.97 12.53
CA THR A 123 -3.40 -11.32 12.09
C THR A 123 -1.93 -11.38 11.64
N ASP A 124 -1.37 -12.58 11.59
CA ASP A 124 -0.05 -12.80 11.02
C ASP A 124 -0.10 -12.69 9.47
N GLN A 125 0.96 -12.18 8.84
CA GLN A 125 1.06 -12.06 7.38
C GLN A 125 0.85 -13.39 6.66
N SER A 126 1.21 -14.52 7.27
CA SER A 126 1.00 -15.86 6.69
C SER A 126 -0.49 -16.22 6.52
N ALA A 127 -1.39 -15.50 7.19
CA ALA A 127 -2.84 -15.62 7.03
C ALA A 127 -3.41 -14.72 5.93
N ASP A 128 -2.59 -13.91 5.26
CA ASP A 128 -3.03 -12.98 4.25
C ASP A 128 -3.61 -13.70 3.03
N ARG A 129 -4.70 -13.17 2.55
CA ARG A 129 -5.39 -13.75 1.41
C ARG A 129 -4.90 -13.13 0.11
N MET A 130 -4.33 -13.94 -0.78
CA MET A 130 -4.05 -13.54 -2.15
C MET A 130 -5.37 -13.24 -2.87
N VAL A 131 -5.49 -12.05 -3.44
CA VAL A 131 -6.71 -11.51 -4.05
C VAL A 131 -6.61 -11.46 -5.57
N TYR A 132 -5.43 -11.14 -6.10
CA TYR A 132 -5.17 -11.07 -7.53
C TYR A 132 -3.73 -11.42 -7.85
N GLU A 133 -3.54 -12.14 -8.94
CA GLU A 133 -2.26 -12.57 -9.51
C GLU A 133 -2.38 -12.61 -11.03
N ASP A 134 -1.38 -12.13 -11.75
CA ASP A 134 -1.26 -12.29 -13.21
C ASP A 134 -0.13 -13.28 -13.52
N LYS A 135 -0.51 -14.53 -13.82
CA LYS A 135 0.45 -15.60 -14.12
C LYS A 135 1.05 -15.54 -15.51
N ASP A 136 0.34 -14.89 -16.43
CA ASP A 136 0.74 -14.82 -17.83
C ASP A 136 1.75 -13.69 -18.07
N HIS A 137 1.79 -12.68 -17.20
CA HIS A 137 2.65 -11.51 -17.32
C HIS A 137 3.48 -11.28 -16.06
N PRO A 138 4.55 -12.04 -15.85
CA PRO A 138 5.29 -12.08 -14.58
C PRO A 138 5.99 -10.76 -14.20
N LEU A 139 6.13 -9.83 -15.13
CA LEU A 139 6.84 -8.57 -14.94
C LEU A 139 5.91 -7.38 -14.67
N ARG A 140 4.60 -7.57 -14.69
CA ARG A 140 3.63 -6.53 -14.37
C ARG A 140 3.76 -6.07 -12.93
N TYR A 141 3.71 -4.76 -12.74
CA TYR A 141 3.49 -4.16 -11.44
C TYR A 141 2.00 -3.98 -11.23
N LEU A 142 1.56 -4.28 -10.02
CA LEU A 142 0.16 -4.24 -9.65
C LEU A 142 -0.03 -3.24 -8.52
N SER A 143 -1.05 -2.40 -8.60
CA SER A 143 -1.50 -1.59 -7.48
C SER A 143 -3.00 -1.75 -7.29
N ALA A 144 -3.48 -1.53 -6.07
CA ALA A 144 -4.88 -1.66 -5.71
C ALA A 144 -5.44 -0.33 -5.22
N GLU A 145 -6.65 0.00 -5.62
CA GLU A 145 -7.44 1.09 -5.07
C GLU A 145 -8.85 0.60 -4.75
N VAL A 146 -9.48 1.20 -3.75
CA VAL A 146 -10.82 0.82 -3.30
C VAL A 146 -11.74 2.02 -3.37
N SER A 147 -12.97 1.83 -3.82
CA SER A 147 -14.00 2.86 -3.76
C SER A 147 -14.24 3.31 -2.32
N LYS A 148 -14.61 4.57 -2.12
CA LYS A 148 -14.80 5.18 -0.78
C LYS A 148 -15.80 4.41 0.10
N ASP A 149 -16.75 3.71 -0.50
CA ASP A 149 -17.76 2.89 0.18
C ASP A 149 -17.37 1.42 0.32
N ASN A 150 -16.13 1.03 -0.01
CA ASN A 150 -15.61 -0.34 0.01
C ASN A 150 -16.38 -1.35 -0.86
N ARG A 151 -17.09 -0.89 -1.89
CA ARG A 151 -17.89 -1.78 -2.76
C ARG A 151 -17.13 -2.29 -3.98
N GLN A 152 -16.13 -1.55 -4.43
CA GLN A 152 -15.36 -1.86 -5.64
C GLN A 152 -13.87 -1.87 -5.34
N LEU A 153 -13.19 -2.89 -5.81
CA LEU A 153 -11.73 -2.99 -5.81
C LEU A 153 -11.24 -2.87 -7.25
N PHE A 154 -10.35 -1.92 -7.48
CA PHE A 154 -9.67 -1.72 -8.75
C PHE A 154 -8.22 -2.22 -8.64
N VAL A 155 -7.77 -2.91 -9.68
CA VAL A 155 -6.36 -3.29 -9.84
C VAL A 155 -5.84 -2.61 -11.08
N PHE A 156 -4.73 -1.90 -10.92
CA PHE A 156 -3.99 -1.25 -11.99
C PHE A 156 -2.76 -2.09 -12.29
N ALA A 157 -2.65 -2.57 -13.51
CA ALA A 157 -1.52 -3.35 -13.98
C ALA A 157 -0.67 -2.54 -14.94
N THR A 158 0.64 -2.43 -14.69
CA THR A 158 1.58 -1.67 -15.53
C THR A 158 2.71 -2.57 -16.02
N GLU A 159 3.16 -2.37 -17.26
CA GLU A 159 4.29 -3.11 -17.87
C GLU A 159 5.53 -2.24 -18.08
N GLY A 160 5.38 -0.94 -18.04
CA GLY A 160 6.43 0.02 -18.33
C GLY A 160 6.30 1.30 -17.51
N THR A 161 6.81 2.39 -18.07
CA THR A 161 6.79 3.71 -17.42
C THR A 161 5.52 4.52 -17.74
N SER A 162 4.70 4.04 -18.65
CA SER A 162 3.44 4.69 -19.07
C SER A 162 2.42 3.65 -19.50
N GLY A 163 1.15 3.99 -19.34
CA GLY A 163 0.01 3.14 -19.64
C GLY A 163 -0.28 2.08 -18.59
N ASN A 164 -1.55 1.86 -18.32
CA ASN A 164 -2.01 0.79 -17.44
C ASN A 164 -3.30 0.16 -17.91
N GLU A 165 -3.43 -1.13 -17.66
CA GLU A 165 -4.70 -1.85 -17.72
C GLU A 165 -5.39 -1.72 -16.36
N VAL A 166 -6.71 -1.53 -16.36
CA VAL A 166 -7.50 -1.44 -15.14
C VAL A 166 -8.52 -2.56 -15.08
N LEU A 167 -8.50 -3.30 -13.98
CA LEU A 167 -9.48 -4.33 -13.67
C LEU A 167 -10.35 -3.88 -12.49
N CYS A 168 -11.59 -4.32 -12.46
CA CYS A 168 -12.53 -4.02 -11.39
C CYS A 168 -13.16 -5.30 -10.85
N LYS A 169 -13.42 -5.33 -9.55
CA LYS A 169 -14.14 -6.40 -8.86
C LYS A 169 -15.18 -5.82 -7.91
N ASP A 170 -16.43 -6.29 -8.03
CA ASP A 170 -17.50 -5.97 -7.09
C ASP A 170 -17.31 -6.75 -5.77
N LEU A 171 -16.97 -6.06 -4.70
CA LEU A 171 -16.74 -6.64 -3.38
C LEU A 171 -18.05 -7.00 -2.66
N THR A 172 -19.20 -6.51 -3.12
CA THR A 172 -20.50 -6.81 -2.54
C THR A 172 -21.04 -8.16 -2.96
N LYS A 173 -20.50 -8.74 -4.03
CA LYS A 173 -20.95 -10.02 -4.59
C LYS A 173 -19.98 -11.14 -4.22
N PRO A 174 -20.41 -12.11 -3.39
CA PRO A 174 -19.60 -13.29 -3.13
C PRO A 174 -19.21 -14.01 -4.42
N GLY A 175 -17.92 -14.34 -4.56
CA GLY A 175 -17.41 -15.04 -5.75
C GLY A 175 -17.26 -14.17 -7.01
N ALA A 176 -17.47 -12.86 -6.94
CA ALA A 176 -17.19 -11.97 -8.06
C ALA A 176 -15.75 -12.14 -8.56
N ARG A 177 -15.59 -12.09 -9.88
CA ARG A 177 -14.28 -12.13 -10.55
C ARG A 177 -13.88 -10.72 -10.93
N PHE A 178 -12.60 -10.53 -11.19
CA PHE A 178 -12.12 -9.31 -11.82
C PHE A 178 -12.57 -9.27 -13.29
N GLU A 179 -13.04 -8.10 -13.70
CA GLU A 179 -13.39 -7.79 -15.09
C GLU A 179 -12.48 -6.65 -15.58
N VAL A 180 -12.02 -6.75 -16.82
CA VAL A 180 -11.19 -5.69 -17.41
C VAL A 180 -12.08 -4.49 -17.71
N LEU A 181 -11.80 -3.37 -17.08
CA LEU A 181 -12.53 -2.11 -17.27
C LEU A 181 -11.90 -1.29 -18.41
N PHE A 182 -10.57 -1.15 -18.37
CA PHE A 182 -9.81 -0.47 -19.43
C PHE A 182 -8.68 -1.39 -19.90
N PRO A 183 -8.78 -1.97 -21.11
CA PRO A 183 -7.79 -2.90 -21.62
C PRO A 183 -6.57 -2.18 -22.21
N GLY A 184 -5.42 -2.83 -22.08
CA GLY A 184 -4.17 -2.42 -22.74
C GLY A 184 -3.46 -1.26 -22.04
N PHE A 185 -2.43 -0.73 -22.67
CA PHE A 185 -1.46 0.21 -22.07
C PHE A 185 -1.31 1.50 -22.91
N ALA A 186 -2.35 1.86 -23.66
CA ALA A 186 -2.30 3.06 -24.52
C ALA A 186 -2.45 4.37 -23.71
N ASN A 187 -3.07 4.30 -22.54
CA ASN A 187 -3.33 5.44 -21.67
C ASN A 187 -2.96 5.14 -20.24
N ASP A 188 -2.68 6.19 -19.47
CA ASP A 188 -2.58 6.14 -18.02
C ASP A 188 -3.93 6.48 -17.43
N TYR A 189 -4.49 5.56 -16.63
CA TYR A 189 -5.73 5.78 -15.90
C TYR A 189 -5.41 5.90 -14.41
N ALA A 190 -5.99 6.90 -13.75
CA ALA A 190 -5.96 6.98 -12.30
C ALA A 190 -7.36 7.27 -11.77
N MET A 191 -7.76 6.57 -10.71
CA MET A 191 -9.05 6.79 -10.08
C MET A 191 -9.00 8.06 -9.23
N VAL A 192 -9.92 8.97 -9.49
CA VAL A 192 -10.10 10.19 -8.68
C VAL A 192 -11.07 9.92 -7.55
N PHE A 193 -12.12 9.17 -7.83
CA PHE A 193 -13.20 8.90 -6.89
C PHE A 193 -14.01 7.68 -7.32
N GLY A 194 -14.39 6.84 -6.36
CA GLY A 194 -15.34 5.75 -6.57
C GLY A 194 -16.33 5.66 -5.42
N LYS A 195 -17.62 5.60 -5.74
CA LYS A 195 -18.71 5.42 -4.77
C LYS A 195 -19.97 4.91 -5.46
N ASP A 196 -20.72 4.08 -4.77
CA ASP A 196 -21.88 3.37 -5.30
C ASP A 196 -21.47 2.55 -6.54
N ASP A 197 -22.16 2.70 -7.66
CA ASP A 197 -21.82 2.00 -8.91
C ASP A 197 -21.06 2.92 -9.90
N LYS A 198 -20.41 3.99 -9.39
CA LYS A 198 -19.73 4.99 -10.20
C LYS A 198 -18.27 5.13 -9.77
N ALA A 199 -17.40 5.22 -10.77
CA ALA A 199 -16.02 5.63 -10.56
C ALA A 199 -15.64 6.70 -11.59
N ILE A 200 -14.81 7.65 -11.15
CA ILE A 200 -14.30 8.74 -11.99
C ILE A 200 -12.81 8.48 -12.15
N PHE A 201 -12.40 8.39 -13.38
CA PHE A 201 -11.00 8.26 -13.77
C PHE A 201 -10.60 9.49 -14.58
N TYR A 202 -9.33 9.85 -14.51
CA TYR A 202 -8.70 10.70 -15.53
C TYR A 202 -7.67 9.89 -16.32
N THR A 203 -7.36 10.37 -17.49
CA THR A 203 -6.38 9.79 -18.41
C THR A 203 -5.62 10.91 -19.12
#